data_bc9a13383d6affe839a638be01f8fdd0
#
_entry.id   bc9a13383d6affe839a638be01f8fdd0
#
_cell.length_a   1.000
_cell.length_b   1.000
_cell.length_c   1.000
_cell.angle_alpha   90.00
_cell.angle_beta   90.00
_cell.angle_gamma   90.00
#
_symmetry.space_group_name_H-M   'P 1'
#
loop_
_entity.id
_entity.type
_entity.pdbx_description
1 polymer ?
#
loop_
_entity_poly.entity_id
_entity_poly.type
_entity_poly.pdbx_seq_one_letter_code
_entity_poly.pdbx_strand_id
1 'polypeptide(L)'
;MEFARIKLAGRNIEELNAICEQIKEIAKKYGVSMRGPIPLPTKKLRVYTLKTPCGDGTGHGNATWDRWEMRIHRRIIDIGSNERALRQVVRIPIPEGVKIDIELKEKYEHY
;
A
#
# COMPACT_ATOMS: atom_id res chain seq x y z
N MET A 1 -11.15 21.79 8.07
CA MET A 1 -9.71 21.61 8.12
C MET A 1 -9.30 20.63 7.06
N GLU A 2 -8.44 21.07 6.16
CA GLU A 2 -8.00 20.22 5.07
C GLU A 2 -6.86 19.31 5.50
N PHE A 3 -6.89 18.10 5.02
CA PHE A 3 -5.80 17.17 5.24
C PHE A 3 -5.64 16.26 4.01
N ALA A 4 -4.47 15.68 3.89
CA ALA A 4 -4.19 14.74 2.83
C ALA A 4 -4.14 13.33 3.41
N ARG A 5 -4.88 12.43 2.81
CA ARG A 5 -4.86 11.03 3.19
C ARG A 5 -3.99 10.26 2.21
N ILE A 6 -2.93 9.70 2.73
CA ILE A 6 -1.98 8.92 1.94
C ILE A 6 -2.26 7.45 2.18
N LYS A 7 -2.59 6.74 1.11
CA LYS A 7 -2.84 5.31 1.17
C LYS A 7 -1.65 4.58 0.56
N LEU A 8 -1.09 3.68 1.32
CA LEU A 8 0.04 2.87 0.88
C LEU A 8 -0.38 1.41 0.83
N ALA A 9 0.04 0.72 -0.21
CA ALA A 9 -0.20 -0.71 -0.36
C ALA A 9 1.03 -1.38 -0.94
N GLY A 10 1.38 -2.54 -0.42
CA GLY A 10 2.54 -3.26 -0.91
C GLY A 10 2.63 -4.65 -0.31
N ARG A 11 3.43 -5.48 -0.94
CA ARG A 11 3.64 -6.85 -0.50
C ARG A 11 4.68 -6.97 0.62
N ASN A 12 5.61 -6.03 0.66
CA ASN A 12 6.70 -6.07 1.63
C ASN A 12 6.45 -5.06 2.75
N ILE A 13 6.32 -5.57 3.97
CA ILE A 13 6.10 -4.72 5.14
C ILE A 13 7.27 -3.78 5.37
N GLU A 14 8.49 -4.24 5.18
CA GLU A 14 9.68 -3.43 5.42
C GLU A 14 9.73 -2.21 4.52
N GLU A 15 9.40 -2.38 3.24
CA GLU A 15 9.33 -1.27 2.29
C GLU A 15 8.25 -0.27 2.68
N LEU A 16 7.08 -0.77 3.10
CA LEU A 16 5.99 0.11 3.57
C LEU A 16 6.42 0.90 4.79
N ASN A 17 7.04 0.25 5.75
CA ASN A 17 7.49 0.91 6.97
C ASN A 17 8.56 1.96 6.67
N ALA A 18 9.46 1.68 5.75
CA ALA A 18 10.48 2.64 5.34
C ALA A 18 9.85 3.90 4.74
N ILE A 19 8.84 3.74 3.90
CA ILE A 19 8.13 4.88 3.32
C ILE A 19 7.36 5.64 4.39
N CYS A 20 6.72 4.95 5.31
CA CYS A 20 6.01 5.58 6.43
C CYS A 20 6.97 6.44 7.29
N GLU A 21 8.16 5.93 7.54
CA GLU A 21 9.17 6.69 8.29
C GLU A 21 9.63 7.94 7.54
N GLN A 22 9.80 7.85 6.24
CA GLN A 22 10.15 9.01 5.42
C GLN A 22 9.06 10.07 5.45
N ILE A 23 7.81 9.66 5.36
CA ILE A 23 6.68 10.59 5.45
C ILE A 23 6.62 11.24 6.82
N LYS A 24 6.88 10.48 7.87
CA LYS A 24 6.92 10.98 9.23
C LYS A 24 8.00 12.05 9.41
N GLU A 25 9.16 11.82 8.86
CA GLU A 25 10.26 12.78 8.90
C GLU A 25 9.91 14.07 8.18
N ILE A 26 9.25 13.96 7.02
CA ILE A 26 8.80 15.12 6.27
C ILE A 26 7.78 15.92 7.09
N ALA A 27 6.83 15.24 7.72
CA ALA A 27 5.84 15.92 8.55
C ALA A 27 6.50 16.66 9.71
N LYS A 28 7.49 16.06 10.34
CA LYS A 28 8.26 16.72 11.39
C LYS A 28 9.02 17.92 10.89
N LYS A 29 9.67 17.79 9.75
CA LYS A 29 10.49 18.85 9.16
C LYS A 29 9.66 20.09 8.86
N TYR A 30 8.44 19.93 8.38
CA TYR A 30 7.59 21.05 8.03
C TYR A 30 6.60 21.42 9.13
N GLY A 31 6.70 20.78 10.29
CA GLY A 31 5.82 21.08 11.42
C GLY A 31 4.35 20.81 11.15
N VAL A 32 4.05 19.82 10.31
CA VAL A 32 2.69 19.49 9.93
C VAL A 32 2.16 18.41 10.86
N SER A 33 0.90 18.53 11.25
CA SER A 33 0.27 17.49 12.06
C SER A 33 0.11 16.21 11.25
N MET A 34 0.39 15.11 11.87
CA MET A 34 0.30 13.81 11.22
C MET A 34 -0.39 12.81 12.13
N ARG A 35 -1.32 12.07 11.59
CA ARG A 35 -1.85 10.88 12.22
C ARG A 35 -0.98 9.71 11.79
N GLY A 36 -0.41 9.01 12.75
CA GLY A 36 0.54 7.94 12.51
C GLY A 36 0.00 6.88 11.57
N PRO A 37 0.89 6.06 11.04
CA PRO A 37 0.44 5.06 10.09
C PRO A 37 -0.57 4.13 10.74
N ILE A 38 -1.75 4.05 10.14
CA ILE A 38 -2.84 3.20 10.60
C ILE A 38 -2.82 1.94 9.75
N PRO A 39 -2.53 0.78 10.36
CA PRO A 39 -2.56 -0.46 9.58
C PRO A 39 -3.98 -0.85 9.26
N LEU A 40 -4.23 -1.16 7.99
CA LEU A 40 -5.49 -1.73 7.56
C LEU A 40 -5.36 -3.25 7.51
N PRO A 41 -6.49 -3.96 7.52
CA PRO A 41 -6.43 -5.40 7.37
C PRO A 41 -5.67 -5.84 6.13
N THR A 42 -4.83 -6.84 6.27
CA THR A 42 -4.07 -7.39 5.16
C THR A 42 -4.99 -8.10 4.19
N LYS A 43 -4.90 -7.74 2.93
CA LYS A 43 -5.68 -8.39 1.90
C LYS A 43 -4.92 -9.60 1.38
N LYS A 44 -5.56 -10.75 1.40
CA LYS A 44 -4.99 -11.98 0.86
C LYS A 44 -5.62 -12.26 -0.48
N LEU A 45 -4.78 -12.36 -1.49
CA LEU A 45 -5.21 -12.76 -2.82
C LEU A 45 -4.75 -14.18 -3.05
N ARG A 46 -5.69 -15.05 -3.39
CA ARG A 46 -5.38 -16.44 -3.72
C ARG A 46 -5.62 -16.63 -5.20
N VAL A 47 -4.59 -17.06 -5.88
CA VAL A 47 -4.68 -17.33 -7.30
C VAL A 47 -4.38 -18.80 -7.53
N TYR A 48 -5.25 -19.45 -8.26
CA TYR A 48 -5.03 -20.81 -8.67
C TYR A 48 -4.65 -20.80 -10.13
N THR A 49 -3.43 -21.21 -10.41
CA THR A 49 -2.96 -21.33 -11.79
C THR A 49 -2.71 -22.76 -12.13
N LEU A 50 -3.02 -23.14 -13.35
CA LEU A 50 -2.72 -24.46 -13.83
C LEU A 50 -1.22 -24.63 -13.92
N LYS A 51 -0.69 -25.56 -13.14
CA LYS A 51 0.75 -25.74 -13.02
C LYS A 51 1.38 -26.30 -14.28
N THR A 52 0.73 -27.23 -14.92
CA THR A 52 1.18 -27.75 -16.19
C THR A 52 0.07 -27.63 -17.20
N PRO A 53 0.39 -27.15 -18.39
CA PRO A 53 -0.60 -27.20 -19.46
C PRO A 53 -0.95 -28.66 -19.64
N CYS A 54 -2.08 -29.00 -19.21
CA CYS A 54 -2.52 -30.37 -19.14
C CYS A 54 -2.60 -31.04 -20.47
N GLY A 55 -2.08 -30.43 -21.46
CA GLY A 55 -2.15 -30.99 -22.77
C GLY A 55 -1.31 -32.25 -22.99
N ASP A 56 -0.64 -32.71 -22.01
CA ASP A 56 0.22 -33.83 -22.17
C ASP A 56 -0.50 -35.13 -22.50
N GLY A 57 -1.80 -35.08 -22.55
CA GLY A 57 -2.54 -36.24 -23.01
C GLY A 57 -2.36 -37.50 -22.21
N THR A 58 -1.88 -37.35 -21.02
CA THR A 58 -1.73 -38.54 -20.18
C THR A 58 -3.06 -39.16 -19.86
N GLY A 59 -4.11 -38.52 -20.24
CA GLY A 59 -5.41 -39.05 -20.05
C GLY A 59 -5.91 -39.09 -18.64
N HIS A 60 -5.10 -38.73 -17.74
CA HIS A 60 -5.51 -38.77 -16.34
C HIS A 60 -6.32 -37.57 -15.93
N GLY A 61 -6.37 -36.57 -16.75
CA GLY A 61 -7.18 -35.44 -16.47
C GLY A 61 -6.88 -34.71 -15.17
N ASN A 62 -5.85 -35.12 -14.52
CA ASN A 62 -5.45 -34.51 -13.28
C ASN A 62 -4.68 -33.25 -13.54
N ALA A 63 -5.41 -32.18 -13.78
CA ALA A 63 -4.77 -30.89 -13.89
C ALA A 63 -4.16 -30.55 -12.54
N THR A 64 -2.87 -30.33 -12.54
CA THR A 64 -2.19 -29.91 -11.33
C THR A 64 -2.30 -28.43 -11.19
N TRP A 65 -2.93 -27.98 -10.14
CA TRP A 65 -3.13 -26.57 -9.87
C TRP A 65 -2.12 -26.09 -8.86
N ASP A 66 -1.47 -24.99 -9.18
CA ASP A 66 -0.59 -24.34 -8.24
C ASP A 66 -1.38 -23.32 -7.45
N ARG A 67 -1.28 -23.41 -6.15
CA ARG A 67 -1.93 -22.45 -5.27
C ARG A 67 -0.94 -21.31 -5.00
N TRP A 68 -1.31 -20.11 -5.39
CA TRP A 68 -0.48 -18.95 -5.16
C TRP A 68 -1.20 -17.99 -4.26
N GLU A 69 -0.54 -17.54 -3.21
CA GLU A 69 -1.11 -16.62 -2.24
C GLU A 69 -0.27 -15.36 -2.18
N MET A 70 -0.94 -14.23 -2.31
CA MET A 70 -0.30 -12.93 -2.22
C MET A 70 -0.93 -12.15 -1.08
N ARG A 71 -0.10 -11.61 -0.21
CA ARG A 71 -0.56 -10.76 0.88
C ARG A 71 -0.22 -9.32 0.57
N ILE A 72 -1.23 -8.47 0.61
CA ILE A 72 -1.06 -7.04 0.39
C ILE A 72 -1.31 -6.31 1.70
N HIS A 73 -0.28 -5.66 2.19
CA HIS A 73 -0.36 -4.87 3.42
C HIS A 73 -0.71 -3.44 3.04
N ARG A 74 -1.53 -2.81 3.85
CA ARG A 74 -2.01 -1.45 3.59
C ARG A 74 -1.81 -0.57 4.81
N ARG A 75 -1.49 0.70 4.56
CA ARG A 75 -1.32 1.71 5.59
C ARG A 75 -2.00 2.99 5.16
N ILE A 76 -2.54 3.71 6.14
CA ILE A 76 -3.11 5.04 5.91
C ILE A 76 -2.39 6.04 6.78
N ILE A 77 -1.97 7.15 6.20
CA ILE A 77 -1.37 8.25 6.91
C ILE A 77 -2.15 9.51 6.56
N ASP A 78 -2.62 10.22 7.57
CA ASP A 78 -3.26 11.51 7.39
C ASP A 78 -2.29 12.61 7.80
N ILE A 79 -2.06 13.55 6.91
CA ILE A 79 -1.11 14.64 7.13
C ILE A 79 -1.85 15.94 6.84
N GLY A 80 -1.55 16.97 7.64
CA GLY A 80 -2.17 18.27 7.44
C GLY A 80 -1.87 18.82 6.05
N SER A 81 -2.80 19.61 5.50
CA SER A 81 -2.64 20.15 4.16
C SER A 81 -1.54 21.21 4.15
N ASN A 82 -0.39 20.82 3.67
CA ASN A 82 0.76 21.70 3.48
C ASN A 82 1.37 21.38 2.12
N GLU A 83 1.32 22.35 1.24
CA GLU A 83 1.78 22.17 -0.12
C GLU A 83 3.24 21.73 -0.21
N ARG A 84 4.10 22.33 0.61
CA ARG A 84 5.52 21.99 0.61
C ARG A 84 5.76 20.56 1.06
N ALA A 85 5.08 20.16 2.13
CA ALA A 85 5.19 18.79 2.65
C ALA A 85 4.69 17.78 1.62
N LEU A 86 3.56 18.06 0.98
CA LEU A 86 3.00 17.18 -0.05
C LEU A 86 3.93 17.04 -1.25
N ARG A 87 4.58 18.12 -1.65
CA ARG A 87 5.57 18.05 -2.73
C ARG A 87 6.72 17.13 -2.39
N GLN A 88 7.17 17.15 -1.14
CA GLN A 88 8.24 16.26 -0.70
C GLN A 88 7.78 14.80 -0.65
N VAL A 89 6.54 14.57 -0.22
CA VAL A 89 5.98 13.21 -0.21
C VAL A 89 5.92 12.63 -1.62
N VAL A 90 5.53 13.43 -2.60
CA VAL A 90 5.45 12.99 -4.00
C VAL A 90 6.84 12.64 -4.55
N ARG A 91 7.88 13.28 -4.03
CA ARG A 91 9.26 13.04 -4.48
C ARG A 91 9.92 11.81 -3.87
N ILE A 92 9.29 11.17 -2.90
CA ILE A 92 9.85 9.98 -2.29
C ILE A 92 9.95 8.88 -3.34
N PRO A 93 11.13 8.25 -3.51
CA PRO A 93 11.24 7.14 -4.46
C PRO A 93 10.42 5.96 -3.95
N ILE A 94 9.53 5.48 -4.78
CA ILE A 94 8.63 4.39 -4.44
C ILE A 94 9.13 3.10 -5.10
N PRO A 95 9.37 2.04 -4.32
CA PRO A 95 9.73 0.74 -4.89
C PRO A 95 8.62 0.20 -5.78
N GLU A 96 8.96 -0.64 -6.74
CA GLU A 96 7.99 -1.21 -7.67
C GLU A 96 6.82 -1.93 -7.00
N GLY A 97 7.10 -2.56 -5.87
CA GLY A 97 6.07 -3.33 -5.16
C GLY A 97 5.11 -2.50 -4.33
N VAL A 98 5.27 -1.18 -4.29
CA VAL A 98 4.45 -0.32 -3.45
C VAL A 98 3.64 0.64 -4.30
N LYS A 99 2.36 0.75 -3.97
CA LYS A 99 1.47 1.75 -4.57
C LYS A 99 1.19 2.82 -3.56
N ILE A 100 1.21 4.07 -4.00
CA ILE A 100 0.87 5.20 -3.18
C ILE A 100 -0.26 5.97 -3.83
N ASP A 101 -1.22 6.37 -3.03
CA ASP A 101 -2.37 7.12 -3.49
C ASP A 101 -2.61 8.26 -2.49
N ILE A 102 -2.79 9.46 -3.00
CA ILE A 102 -2.99 10.64 -2.16
C ILE A 102 -4.33 11.26 -2.47
N GLU A 103 -5.16 11.40 -1.45
CA GLU A 103 -6.45 12.06 -1.58
C GLU A 103 -6.51 13.29 -0.69
N LEU A 104 -7.03 14.37 -1.21
CA LEU A 104 -7.27 15.57 -0.40
C LEU A 104 -8.67 15.50 0.20
N LYS A 105 -8.75 15.65 1.52
CA LYS A 105 -10.01 15.66 2.26
C LYS A 105 -10.19 16.99 2.95
N GLU A 106 -11.41 17.47 3.01
CA GLU A 106 -11.66 18.78 3.62
C GLU A 106 -11.77 18.76 5.13
N LYS A 107 -12.33 17.73 5.71
CA LYS A 107 -12.39 17.64 7.16
C LYS A 107 -12.73 16.23 7.62
N TYR A 108 -12.40 15.94 8.87
CA TYR A 108 -12.81 14.72 9.49
C TYR A 108 -14.30 14.79 9.80
N GLU A 109 -15.01 13.78 9.37
CA GLU A 109 -16.39 13.62 9.77
C GLU A 109 -16.42 12.77 11.02
N HIS A 110 -17.14 13.26 12.00
CA HIS A 110 -17.33 12.52 13.24
C HIS A 110 -18.68 11.84 13.19
N TYR A 111 -18.65 10.57 13.38
CA TYR A 111 -19.88 9.78 13.42
C TYR A 111 -20.11 9.25 14.81
#